data_403b02e21316529e2bc243992b4fd189
#
_entry.id   403b02e21316529e2bc243992b4fd189
#
_cell.length_a   1.000
_cell.length_b   1.000
_cell.length_c   1.000
_cell.angle_alpha   90.00
_cell.angle_beta   90.00
_cell.angle_gamma   90.00
#
_symmetry.space_group_name_H-M   'P 1'
#
loop_
_entity.id
_entity.type
_entity.pdbx_description
1 polymer ?
#
loop_
_entity_poly.entity_id
_entity_poly.type
_entity_poly.pdbx_seq_one_letter_code
_entity_poly.pdbx_strand_id
1 'polypeptide(L)'
;KAQVEMYTSLQHRQCEPDSGLTLTEIVQRLQQAQIQVKQASVGSDGRMYAQVCGGADGKIAIVTIPQSQQKQAAALGFQPYSTIR
;
A
#
# COMPACT_ATOMS: atom_id res chain seq x y z
N LYS A 1 -14.28 -13.16 11.11
CA LYS A 1 -13.51 -14.00 10.22
C LYS A 1 -12.15 -13.37 10.00
N ALA A 2 -11.19 -14.17 9.54
CA ALA A 2 -9.80 -13.73 9.48
C ALA A 2 -9.61 -12.64 8.43
N GLN A 3 -8.87 -11.63 8.81
CA GLN A 3 -8.47 -10.53 7.94
C GLN A 3 -6.95 -10.42 7.94
N VAL A 4 -6.41 -9.84 6.89
CA VAL A 4 -4.98 -9.65 6.77
C VAL A 4 -4.72 -8.23 6.30
N GLU A 5 -3.65 -7.62 6.83
CA GLU A 5 -3.19 -6.31 6.38
C GLU A 5 -2.13 -6.50 5.30
N MET A 6 -2.34 -5.84 4.18
CA MET A 6 -1.41 -5.86 3.06
C MET A 6 -0.98 -4.43 2.77
N TYR A 7 0.19 -4.28 2.19
CA TYR A 7 0.68 -2.95 1.85
C TYR A 7 1.31 -2.93 0.47
N THR A 8 1.36 -1.75 -0.10
CA THR A 8 2.12 -1.50 -1.32
C THR A 8 2.66 -0.07 -1.28
N SER A 9 3.77 0.14 -1.97
CA SER A 9 4.34 1.49 -2.06
C SER A 9 3.42 2.41 -2.85
N LEU A 10 3.25 3.63 -2.36
CA LEU A 10 2.55 4.67 -3.10
C LEU A 10 3.46 5.31 -4.14
N GLN A 11 4.75 4.98 -4.13
CA GLN A 11 5.73 5.50 -5.09
C GLN A 11 5.83 7.02 -5.10
N HIS A 12 5.56 7.64 -3.95
CA HIS A 12 5.73 9.08 -3.81
C HIS A 12 7.19 9.45 -3.80
N ARG A 13 7.50 10.62 -4.35
CA ARG A 13 8.84 11.17 -4.35
C ARG A 13 8.88 12.46 -3.56
N GLN A 14 10.01 12.69 -2.88
CA GLN A 14 10.19 13.92 -2.13
C GLN A 14 10.25 15.11 -3.09
N CYS A 15 9.70 16.24 -2.67
CA CYS A 15 9.60 17.47 -3.45
C CYS A 15 8.68 17.37 -4.68
N GLU A 16 8.02 16.25 -4.88
CA GLU A 16 7.11 16.05 -6.02
C GLU A 16 5.75 15.63 -5.48
N PRO A 17 4.92 16.59 -5.06
CA PRO A 17 3.64 16.27 -4.40
C PRO A 17 2.66 15.54 -5.30
N ASP A 18 2.80 15.68 -6.62
CA ASP A 18 1.92 15.01 -7.58
C ASP A 18 2.46 13.66 -8.03
N SER A 19 3.60 13.23 -7.49
CA SER A 19 4.16 11.93 -7.85
C SER A 19 3.45 10.81 -7.12
N GLY A 20 3.54 9.61 -7.70
CA GLY A 20 3.03 8.40 -7.06
C GLY A 20 1.52 8.24 -7.16
N LEU A 21 1.01 7.36 -6.32
CA LEU A 21 -0.40 6.96 -6.32
C LEU A 21 -1.10 7.49 -5.08
N THR A 22 -2.41 7.72 -5.19
CA THR A 22 -3.22 8.07 -4.04
C THR A 22 -3.80 6.81 -3.41
N LEU A 23 -4.22 6.92 -2.14
CA LEU A 23 -4.89 5.80 -1.48
C LEU A 23 -6.15 5.38 -2.23
N THR A 24 -6.90 6.35 -2.75
CA THR A 24 -8.11 6.08 -3.53
C THR A 24 -7.80 5.21 -4.75
N GLU A 25 -6.71 5.50 -5.45
CA GLU A 25 -6.31 4.71 -6.61
C GLU A 25 -5.97 3.27 -6.22
N ILE A 26 -5.31 3.08 -5.09
CA ILE A 26 -4.97 1.74 -4.59
C ILE A 26 -6.25 0.97 -4.25
N VAL A 27 -7.19 1.60 -3.56
CA VAL A 27 -8.46 0.97 -3.21
C VAL A 27 -9.23 0.61 -4.48
N GLN A 28 -9.25 1.49 -5.47
CA GLN A 28 -9.93 1.21 -6.74
C GLN A 28 -9.34 0.01 -7.47
N ARG A 29 -8.02 -0.14 -7.45
CA ARG A 29 -7.37 -1.31 -8.07
C ARG A 29 -7.83 -2.61 -7.42
N LEU A 30 -7.93 -2.61 -6.10
CA LEU A 30 -8.39 -3.79 -5.38
C LEU A 30 -9.86 -4.07 -5.67
N GLN A 31 -10.69 -3.05 -5.72
CA GLN A 31 -12.12 -3.21 -6.03
C GLN A 31 -12.32 -3.74 -7.44
N GLN A 32 -11.53 -3.27 -8.40
CA GLN A 32 -11.60 -3.76 -9.78
C GLN A 32 -11.21 -5.23 -9.88
N ALA A 33 -10.36 -5.70 -8.98
CA ALA A 33 -9.97 -7.09 -8.90
C ALA A 33 -10.95 -7.92 -8.03
N GLN A 34 -12.06 -7.31 -7.62
CA GLN A 34 -13.08 -7.94 -6.78
C GLN A 34 -12.55 -8.33 -5.40
N ILE A 35 -11.59 -7.57 -4.89
CA ILE A 35 -11.06 -7.76 -3.55
C ILE A 35 -11.77 -6.77 -2.63
N GLN A 36 -12.36 -7.30 -1.55
CA GLN A 36 -13.07 -6.47 -0.58
C GLN A 36 -12.08 -5.75 0.32
N VAL A 37 -12.10 -4.43 0.32
CA VAL A 37 -11.27 -3.61 1.19
C VAL A 37 -12.09 -3.23 2.41
N LYS A 38 -11.72 -3.77 3.57
CA LYS A 38 -12.40 -3.46 4.83
C LYS A 38 -11.96 -2.12 5.39
N GLN A 39 -10.67 -1.81 5.24
CA GLN A 39 -10.09 -0.61 5.79
C GLN A 39 -8.86 -0.26 4.96
N ALA A 40 -8.56 1.04 4.86
CA ALA A 40 -7.39 1.49 4.12
C ALA A 40 -6.82 2.73 4.81
N SER A 41 -5.49 2.83 4.82
CA SER A 41 -4.82 3.97 5.41
C SER A 41 -3.45 4.17 4.75
N VAL A 42 -2.86 5.33 4.99
CA VAL A 42 -1.51 5.64 4.54
C VAL A 42 -0.58 5.53 5.74
N GLY A 43 0.55 4.84 5.53
CA GLY A 43 1.53 4.68 6.57
C GLY A 43 2.94 4.84 6.04
N SER A 44 3.92 4.39 6.81
CA SER A 44 5.33 4.41 6.44
C SER A 44 5.85 2.98 6.47
N ASP A 45 6.83 2.69 5.62
CA ASP A 45 7.46 1.37 5.61
C ASP A 45 8.50 1.20 6.73
N GLY A 46 8.70 2.22 7.56
CA GLY A 46 9.63 2.16 8.68
C GLY A 46 11.09 2.31 8.29
N ARG A 47 11.40 2.52 7.04
CA ARG A 47 12.77 2.71 6.58
C ARG A 47 13.17 4.17 6.62
N MET A 48 14.45 4.40 6.77
CA MET A 48 15.00 5.75 6.69
C MET A 48 15.44 6.04 5.26
N TYR A 49 15.06 7.21 4.78
CA TYR A 49 15.43 7.67 3.44
C TYR A 49 16.17 8.98 3.51
N ALA A 50 17.15 9.16 2.63
CA ALA A 50 17.82 10.45 2.51
C ALA A 50 16.81 11.51 2.07
N GLN A 51 16.90 12.70 2.65
CA GLN A 51 15.99 13.80 2.32
C GLN A 51 16.51 14.53 1.08
N VAL A 52 16.29 13.92 -0.07
CA VAL A 52 16.71 14.48 -1.35
C VAL A 52 15.50 14.51 -2.29
N CYS A 53 15.38 15.58 -3.04
CA CYS A 53 14.30 15.70 -4.01
C CYS A 53 14.41 14.60 -5.06
N GLY A 54 13.27 14.00 -5.41
CA GLY A 54 13.22 12.89 -6.34
C GLY A 54 13.46 11.53 -5.70
N GLY A 55 13.87 11.48 -4.44
CA GLY A 55 14.05 10.23 -3.71
C GLY A 55 12.74 9.72 -3.14
N ALA A 56 12.71 8.43 -2.80
CA ALA A 56 11.53 7.82 -2.19
C ALA A 56 11.23 8.45 -0.83
N ASP A 57 9.96 8.59 -0.49
CA ASP A 57 9.55 9.14 0.80
C ASP A 57 9.06 8.08 1.79
N GLY A 58 9.01 6.82 1.36
CA GLY A 58 8.65 5.70 2.23
C GLY A 58 7.17 5.56 2.53
N LYS A 59 6.32 6.31 1.87
CA LYS A 59 4.88 6.19 2.10
C LYS A 59 4.30 4.96 1.44
N ILE A 60 3.43 4.29 2.17
CA ILE A 60 2.78 3.06 1.71
C ILE A 60 1.27 3.16 1.94
N ALA A 61 0.53 2.39 1.15
CA ALA A 61 -0.90 2.18 1.37
C ALA A 61 -1.08 0.86 2.11
N ILE A 62 -1.76 0.91 3.25
CA ILE A 62 -2.05 -0.27 4.06
C ILE A 62 -3.54 -0.55 3.93
N VAL A 63 -3.88 -1.77 3.48
CA VAL A 63 -5.27 -2.17 3.30
C VAL A 63 -5.54 -3.42 4.11
N THR A 64 -6.74 -3.49 4.69
CA THR A 64 -7.22 -4.66 5.39
C THR A 64 -8.23 -5.38 4.50
N ILE A 65 -7.94 -6.63 4.17
CA ILE A 65 -8.76 -7.45 3.28
C ILE A 65 -9.02 -8.81 3.93
N PRO A 66 -10.04 -9.56 3.45
CA PRO A 66 -10.22 -10.92 3.95
C PRO A 66 -9.00 -11.79 3.62
N GLN A 67 -8.61 -12.63 4.55
CA GLN A 67 -7.44 -13.50 4.38
C GLN A 67 -7.58 -14.40 3.14
N SER A 68 -8.80 -14.78 2.80
CA SER A 68 -9.04 -15.61 1.63
C SER A 68 -8.65 -14.92 0.31
N GLN A 69 -8.51 -13.59 0.32
CA GLN A 69 -8.14 -12.83 -0.86
C GLN A 69 -6.68 -12.39 -0.84
N GLN A 70 -5.91 -12.88 0.12
CA GLN A 70 -4.50 -12.47 0.26
C GLN A 70 -3.68 -12.82 -0.98
N LYS A 71 -3.90 -13.99 -1.56
CA LYS A 71 -3.16 -14.40 -2.76
C LYS A 71 -3.49 -13.51 -3.95
N GLN A 72 -4.75 -13.09 -4.07
CA GLN A 72 -5.16 -12.19 -5.14
C GLN A 72 -4.47 -10.83 -5.00
N ALA A 73 -4.39 -10.31 -3.79
CA ALA A 73 -3.70 -9.05 -3.55
C ALA A 73 -2.20 -9.19 -3.83
N ALA A 74 -1.60 -10.30 -3.44
CA ALA A 74 -0.17 -10.55 -3.69
C ALA A 74 0.12 -10.57 -5.19
N ALA A 75 -0.79 -11.09 -6.00
CA ALA A 75 -0.63 -11.11 -7.45
C ALA A 75 -0.66 -9.69 -8.04
N LEU A 76 -1.25 -8.73 -7.34
CA LEU A 76 -1.27 -7.33 -7.75
C LEU A 76 -0.06 -6.54 -7.26
N GLY A 77 0.85 -7.18 -6.53
CA GLY A 77 2.06 -6.52 -6.03
C GLY A 77 1.99 -6.12 -4.57
N PHE A 78 0.92 -6.49 -3.86
CA PHE A 78 0.82 -6.21 -2.43
C PHE A 78 1.58 -7.24 -1.62
N GLN A 79 2.08 -6.82 -0.47
CA GLN A 79 2.84 -7.68 0.44
C GLN A 79 2.21 -7.66 1.83
N PRO A 80 2.39 -8.74 2.62
CA PRO A 80 1.87 -8.74 3.98
C PRO A 80 2.51 -7.65 4.83
N TYR A 81 1.68 -6.84 5.48
CA TYR A 81 2.18 -5.73 6.29
C TYR A 81 2.96 -6.23 7.50
N SER A 82 2.66 -7.44 7.97
CA SER A 82 3.37 -8.01 9.12
C SER A 82 4.87 -8.19 8.86
N THR A 83 5.32 -8.19 7.60
CA THR A 83 6.74 -8.35 7.27
C THR A 83 7.57 -7.11 7.57
N ILE A 84 6.93 -5.94 7.70
CA ILE A 84 7.64 -4.67 7.96
C ILE A 84 7.17 -3.98 9.24
N ARG A 85 6.26 -4.60 9.94
CA ARG A 85 5.66 -4.05 11.14
C ARG A 85 6.60 -4.08 12.34
#